data_520518264b1fd8c94144773f2043919d
#
_entry.id   520518264b1fd8c94144773f2043919d
#
_cell.length_a   1.000
_cell.length_b   1.000
_cell.length_c   1.000
_cell.angle_alpha   90.00
_cell.angle_beta   90.00
_cell.angle_gamma   90.00
#
_symmetry.space_group_name_H-M   'P 1'
#
loop_
_entity.id
_entity.type
_entity.pdbx_description
1 polymer ?
#
loop_
_entity_poly.entity_id
_entity_poly.type
_entity_poly.pdbx_seq_one_letter_code
_entity_poly.pdbx_strand_id
1 'polypeptide(L)' 'MIWCVEDDASIRDIELYALRAAGFEVQGFPDGDSFWD' A
#
# COMPACT_ATOMS: atom_id res chain seq x y z
N MET A 1 -9.35 5.99 3.83
CA MET A 1 -8.46 4.81 3.76
C MET A 1 -8.12 4.50 2.31
N ILE A 2 -6.84 4.37 2.02
CA ILE A 2 -6.36 4.01 0.70
C ILE A 2 -5.72 2.63 0.79
N TRP A 3 -6.03 1.77 -0.17
CA TRP A 3 -5.45 0.42 -0.24
C TRP A 3 -4.50 0.36 -1.43
N CYS A 4 -3.27 -0.04 -1.17
CA CYS A 4 -2.22 -0.14 -2.18
C CYS A 4 -1.88 -1.60 -2.40
N VAL A 5 -2.14 -2.11 -3.60
CA VAL A 5 -1.83 -3.49 -3.95
C VAL A 5 -0.61 -3.47 -4.88
N GLU A 6 0.52 -3.96 -4.38
CA GLU A 6 1.78 -3.96 -5.12
C GLU A 6 2.62 -5.14 -4.66
N ASP A 7 3.03 -6.00 -5.59
CA ASP A 7 3.80 -7.19 -5.27
C ASP A 7 5.29 -6.90 -5.02
N ASP A 8 5.80 -5.76 -5.48
CA ASP A 8 7.17 -5.35 -5.19
C ASP A 8 7.21 -4.58 -3.88
N ALA A 9 7.85 -5.17 -2.87
CA ALA A 9 7.88 -4.58 -1.54
C ALA A 9 8.56 -3.23 -1.50
N SER A 10 9.60 -3.02 -2.31
CA SER A 10 10.30 -1.74 -2.34
C SER A 10 9.41 -0.64 -2.90
N ILE A 11 8.70 -0.93 -3.98
CA ILE A 11 7.76 0.04 -4.57
C ILE A 11 6.60 0.29 -3.63
N ARG A 12 6.07 -0.76 -3.01
CA ARG A 12 4.98 -0.63 -2.06
C ARG A 12 5.37 0.29 -0.90
N ASP A 13 6.56 0.11 -0.35
CA ASP A 13 7.03 0.93 0.77
C ASP A 13 7.14 2.40 0.38
N ILE A 14 7.62 2.69 -0.82
CA ILE A 14 7.74 4.06 -1.32
C ILE A 14 6.35 4.69 -1.43
N GLU A 15 5.40 3.96 -1.99
CA GLU A 15 4.03 4.46 -2.15
C GLU A 15 3.36 4.70 -0.80
N LEU A 16 3.53 3.77 0.15
CA LEU A 16 2.96 3.92 1.48
C LEU A 16 3.55 5.13 2.20
N TYR A 17 4.85 5.33 2.06
CA TYR A 17 5.51 6.48 2.67
C TYR A 17 4.98 7.80 2.11
N ALA A 18 4.87 7.88 0.79
CA ALA A 18 4.41 9.09 0.12
C ALA A 18 2.97 9.44 0.51
N LEU A 19 2.10 8.44 0.56
CA LEU A 19 0.69 8.66 0.91
C LEU A 19 0.53 9.06 2.38
N ARG A 20 1.28 8.43 3.27
CA ARG A 20 1.23 8.78 4.68
C ARG A 20 1.77 10.17 4.93
N ALA A 21 2.83 10.55 4.22
CA ALA A 21 3.39 11.90 4.33
C ALA A 21 2.41 12.96 3.88
N ALA A 22 1.50 12.62 2.96
CA ALA A 22 0.46 13.52 2.49
C ALA A 22 -0.77 13.55 3.42
N GLY A 23 -0.76 12.76 4.50
CA GLY A 23 -1.83 12.77 5.48
C GLY A 23 -2.93 11.74 5.25
N PHE A 24 -2.73 10.76 4.39
CA PHE A 24 -3.73 9.72 4.14
C PHE A 24 -3.50 8.50 5.02
N GLU A 25 -4.59 7.85 5.41
CA GLU A 25 -4.52 6.52 5.97
C GLU A 25 -4.39 5.51 4.83
N VAL A 26 -3.39 4.65 4.90
CA VAL A 26 -3.08 3.74 3.81
C VAL A 26 -2.64 2.38 4.35
N GLN A 27 -3.05 1.32 3.66
CA GLN A 27 -2.57 -0.04 3.92
C GLN A 27 -2.03 -0.65 2.64
N GLY A 28 -0.94 -1.42 2.75
CA GLY A 28 -0.33 -2.09 1.63
C GLY A 28 -0.58 -3.59 1.67
N PHE A 29 -0.77 -4.20 0.50
CA PHE A 29 -0.97 -5.63 0.34
C PHE A 29 -0.05 -6.13 -0.77
N PRO A 30 0.54 -7.32 -0.60
CA PRO A 30 1.46 -7.84 -1.62
C PRO A 30 0.76 -8.32 -2.89
N ASP A 31 -0.52 -8.65 -2.80
CA ASP A 31 -1.27 -9.15 -3.94
C ASP A 31 -2.77 -8.95 -3.73
N GLY A 32 -3.54 -9.21 -4.78
CA GLY A 32 -4.98 -9.07 -4.71
C GLY A 32 -5.67 -10.09 -3.82
N ASP A 33 -5.11 -11.31 -3.72
CA ASP A 33 -5.67 -12.34 -2.87
C ASP A 33 -5.59 -11.95 -1.40
N SER A 34 -4.45 -11.38 -0.98
CA SER A 34 -4.31 -10.86 0.38
C SER A 34 -5.28 -9.72 0.66
N PHE A 35 -5.51 -8.90 -0.35
CA PHE A 35 -6.43 -7.77 -0.23
C PHE A 35 -7.87 -8.25 -0.01
N TRP A 36 -8.28 -9.33 -0.69
CA TRP A 36 -9.64 -9.84 -0.60
C TRP A 36 -9.87 -10.73 0.62
N ASP A 37 -8.83 -11.26 1.18
CA ASP A 37 -8.94 -12.12 2.34
C ASP A 37 -9.17 -11.28 3.59
#